data_6d1b4050e0ce81d392b4a26b7064483b
#
_entry.id   6d1b4050e0ce81d392b4a26b7064483b
#
_cell.length_a   1.000
_cell.length_b   1.000
_cell.length_c   1.000
_cell.angle_alpha   90.00
_cell.angle_beta   90.00
_cell.angle_gamma   90.00
#
_symmetry.space_group_name_H-M   'P 1'
#
loop_
_entity.id
_entity.type
_entity.pdbx_description
1 polymer ?
#
loop_
_entity_poly.entity_id
_entity_poly.type
_entity_poly.pdbx_seq_one_letter_code
_entity_poly.pdbx_strand_id
1 'polypeptide(L)'
;MDKFRDQTVVEANLFKQLRAIEDFCRKHMFMSGDQDDFDSKNMLTVPTKVIREASLNLLTHRTWWSEARTPSVAIFDDRIEFMNPGAFPMGTSPEEFRRHPHSEPINEKIAGALFKGGVAEGWGRGILNIFTY
;
A
#
# COMPACT_ATOMS: atom_id res chain seq x y z
N MET A 1 24.82 9.99 1.85
CA MET A 1 23.98 8.76 1.94
C MET A 1 22.98 8.99 3.05
N ASP A 2 21.72 9.23 2.69
CA ASP A 2 20.70 9.54 3.67
C ASP A 2 20.44 8.31 4.54
N LYS A 3 20.63 8.49 5.85
CA LYS A 3 20.45 7.44 6.83
C LYS A 3 18.96 7.25 7.07
N PHE A 4 18.43 6.05 6.93
CA PHE A 4 17.06 5.75 7.37
C PHE A 4 16.91 6.12 8.85
N ARG A 5 15.83 6.82 9.19
CA ARG A 5 15.51 7.14 10.59
C ARG A 5 14.97 5.91 11.32
N ASP A 6 14.26 5.04 10.60
CA ASP A 6 13.71 3.78 11.09
C ASP A 6 13.59 2.79 9.92
N GLN A 7 13.76 1.50 10.21
CA GLN A 7 13.60 0.44 9.22
C GLN A 7 13.10 -0.83 9.90
N THR A 8 12.12 -1.46 9.29
CA THR A 8 11.56 -2.72 9.76
C THR A 8 11.46 -3.71 8.60
N VAL A 9 11.89 -4.94 8.82
CA VAL A 9 11.68 -6.07 7.91
C VAL A 9 10.59 -6.95 8.51
N VAL A 10 9.58 -7.29 7.70
CA VAL A 10 8.42 -8.06 8.16
C VAL A 10 8.39 -9.41 7.45
N GLU A 11 8.72 -10.46 8.18
CA GLU A 11 8.59 -11.86 7.76
C GLU A 11 7.41 -12.48 8.49
N ALA A 12 6.23 -12.44 7.88
CA ALA A 12 5.00 -12.88 8.51
C ALA A 12 3.97 -13.31 7.46
N ASN A 13 2.85 -13.87 7.93
CA ASN A 13 1.72 -14.12 7.04
C ASN A 13 1.10 -12.81 6.52
N LEU A 14 0.31 -12.93 5.46
CA LEU A 14 -0.26 -11.81 4.73
C LEU A 14 -1.00 -10.78 5.60
N PHE A 15 -1.83 -11.24 6.53
CA PHE A 15 -2.60 -10.37 7.43
C PHE A 15 -1.72 -9.61 8.42
N LYS A 16 -0.66 -10.25 8.90
CA LYS A 16 0.33 -9.61 9.77
C LYS A 16 1.20 -8.62 8.98
N GLN A 17 1.54 -8.92 7.73
CA GLN A 17 2.24 -7.97 6.86
C GLN A 17 1.41 -6.71 6.63
N LEU A 18 0.13 -6.83 6.31
CA LEU A 18 -0.77 -5.70 6.15
C LEU A 18 -0.82 -4.84 7.41
N ARG A 19 -1.03 -5.47 8.57
CA ARG A 19 -1.07 -4.76 9.85
C ARG A 19 0.25 -4.05 10.16
N ALA A 20 1.38 -4.70 9.89
CA ALA A 20 2.70 -4.10 10.11
C ALA A 20 2.93 -2.86 9.23
N ILE A 21 2.45 -2.85 8.00
CA ILE A 21 2.50 -1.66 7.13
C ILE A 21 1.65 -0.53 7.72
N GLU A 22 0.42 -0.83 8.12
CA GLU A 22 -0.49 0.17 8.73
C GLU A 22 0.11 0.74 10.02
N ASP A 23 0.68 -0.10 10.89
CA ASP A 23 1.30 0.32 12.14
C ASP A 23 2.56 1.18 11.90
N PHE A 24 3.37 0.81 10.92
CA PHE A 24 4.55 1.59 10.54
C PHE A 24 4.14 2.97 10.00
N CYS A 25 3.13 3.04 9.14
CA CYS A 25 2.58 4.30 8.66
C CYS A 25 2.04 5.15 9.81
N ARG A 26 1.29 4.55 10.73
CA ARG A 26 0.72 5.24 11.89
C ARG A 26 1.79 5.80 12.83
N LYS A 27 2.91 5.12 12.95
CA LYS A 27 4.07 5.57 13.74
C LYS A 27 4.75 6.81 13.14
N HIS A 28 4.81 6.91 11.81
CA HIS A 28 5.62 7.90 11.09
C HIS A 28 4.82 8.96 10.36
N MET A 29 3.50 8.86 10.34
CA MET A 29 2.60 9.74 9.62
C MET A 29 1.43 10.13 10.50
N PHE A 30 0.85 11.30 10.22
CA PHE A 30 -0.45 11.64 10.79
C PHE A 30 -1.55 10.99 9.94
N MET A 31 -2.30 10.08 10.55
CA MET A 31 -3.43 9.41 9.91
C MET A 31 -4.70 10.24 10.17
N SER A 32 -5.36 10.68 9.10
CA SER A 32 -6.62 11.42 9.21
C SER A 32 -7.68 10.54 9.89
N GLY A 33 -8.14 10.98 11.05
CA GLY A 33 -9.09 10.25 11.91
C GLY A 33 -8.60 9.98 13.34
N ASP A 34 -7.31 10.05 13.59
CA ASP A 34 -6.77 10.03 14.95
C ASP A 34 -6.75 11.48 15.46
N GLN A 35 -7.68 11.82 16.35
CA GLN A 35 -7.70 13.12 17.04
C GLN A 35 -6.68 13.12 18.18
N ASP A 36 -6.07 14.31 18.37
CA ASP A 36 -5.24 14.71 19.49
C ASP A 36 -3.74 14.39 19.44
N ASP A 37 -3.02 15.09 18.54
CA ASP A 37 -1.66 15.46 18.89
C ASP A 37 -1.27 16.84 18.32
N PHE A 38 -1.02 17.78 19.21
CA PHE A 38 -0.76 19.19 18.90
C PHE A 38 0.61 19.44 18.22
N ASP A 39 1.46 18.40 18.16
CA ASP A 39 2.84 18.47 17.64
C ASP A 39 2.98 18.03 16.15
N SER A 40 1.88 17.75 15.47
CA SER A 40 1.87 17.12 14.14
C SER A 40 2.04 18.07 12.94
N LYS A 41 2.44 19.31 13.16
CA LYS A 41 2.48 20.36 12.11
C LYS A 41 3.40 20.07 10.92
N ASN A 42 4.27 19.08 11.00
CA ASN A 42 5.24 18.74 9.96
C ASN A 42 5.19 17.27 9.51
N MET A 43 4.15 16.53 9.85
CA MET A 43 4.00 15.14 9.43
C MET A 43 3.09 15.03 8.21
N LEU A 44 3.45 14.15 7.29
CA LEU A 44 2.63 13.82 6.14
C LEU A 44 1.27 13.27 6.61
N THR A 45 0.19 13.87 6.13
CA THR A 45 -1.18 13.44 6.45
C THR A 45 -1.77 12.69 5.27
N VAL A 46 -2.15 11.42 5.47
CA VAL A 46 -2.80 10.61 4.45
C VAL A 46 -4.00 9.88 5.07
N PRO A 47 -5.15 9.80 4.38
CA PRO A 47 -6.29 9.05 4.88
C PRO A 47 -5.98 7.58 5.10
N THR A 48 -6.42 7.00 6.22
CA THR A 48 -6.22 5.58 6.56
C THR A 48 -6.71 4.65 5.46
N LYS A 49 -7.81 4.98 4.80
CA LYS A 49 -8.37 4.20 3.69
C LYS A 49 -7.40 4.10 2.51
N VAL A 50 -6.68 5.18 2.20
CA VAL A 50 -5.70 5.22 1.11
C VAL A 50 -4.51 4.32 1.45
N ILE A 51 -4.00 4.40 2.68
CA ILE A 51 -2.90 3.54 3.14
C ILE A 51 -3.31 2.07 3.07
N ARG A 52 -4.50 1.74 3.55
CA ARG A 52 -5.02 0.36 3.51
C ARG A 52 -5.12 -0.15 2.08
N GLU A 53 -5.70 0.62 1.19
CA GLU A 53 -5.86 0.24 -0.21
C GLU A 53 -4.53 0.06 -0.93
N ALA A 54 -3.59 0.98 -0.75
CA ALA A 54 -2.24 0.88 -1.31
C ALA A 54 -1.49 -0.35 -0.77
N SER A 55 -1.66 -0.65 0.52
CA SER A 55 -1.05 -1.83 1.16
C SER A 55 -1.65 -3.14 0.64
N LEU A 56 -2.97 -3.19 0.45
CA LEU A 56 -3.66 -4.33 -0.15
C LEU A 56 -3.17 -4.56 -1.58
N ASN A 57 -3.06 -3.50 -2.38
CA ASN A 57 -2.55 -3.57 -3.75
C ASN A 57 -1.10 -4.05 -3.78
N LEU A 58 -0.25 -3.55 -2.88
CA LEU A 58 1.14 -3.99 -2.74
C LEU A 58 1.21 -5.52 -2.52
N LEU A 59 0.42 -6.07 -1.62
CA LEU A 59 0.44 -7.48 -1.27
C LEU A 59 -0.23 -8.36 -2.33
N THR A 60 -1.32 -7.90 -2.94
CA THR A 60 -2.09 -8.66 -3.93
C THR A 60 -1.37 -8.76 -5.27
N HIS A 61 -0.69 -7.71 -5.69
CA HIS A 61 0.03 -7.65 -6.96
C HIS A 61 1.52 -8.00 -6.85
N ARG A 62 1.95 -8.50 -5.70
CA ARG A 62 3.31 -8.95 -5.49
C ARG A 62 3.64 -10.18 -6.35
N THR A 63 4.84 -10.20 -6.92
CA THR A 63 5.43 -11.39 -7.53
C THR A 63 6.08 -12.25 -6.44
N TRP A 64 5.39 -13.30 -6.01
CA TRP A 64 5.81 -14.14 -4.87
C TRP A 64 6.95 -15.10 -5.17
N TRP A 65 7.14 -15.45 -6.44
CA TRP A 65 8.18 -16.39 -6.91
C TRP A 65 9.48 -15.73 -7.36
N SER A 66 9.58 -14.41 -7.27
CA SER A 66 10.79 -13.68 -7.59
C SER A 66 11.51 -13.30 -6.30
N GLU A 67 12.68 -13.89 -6.05
CA GLU A 67 13.54 -13.54 -4.92
C GLU A 67 14.33 -12.26 -5.16
N ALA A 68 14.33 -11.74 -6.39
CA ALA A 68 15.20 -10.66 -6.80
C ALA A 68 14.87 -9.30 -6.18
N ARG A 69 13.63 -9.08 -5.75
CA ARG A 69 13.20 -7.80 -5.14
C ARG A 69 12.09 -8.02 -4.13
N THR A 70 12.21 -7.36 -3.00
CA THR A 70 11.19 -7.34 -1.93
C THR A 70 10.29 -6.12 -2.10
N PRO A 71 8.97 -6.25 -1.97
CA PRO A 71 8.07 -5.11 -1.88
C PRO A 71 8.47 -4.23 -0.70
N SER A 72 8.35 -2.93 -0.87
CA SER A 72 8.74 -2.00 0.19
C SER A 72 7.80 -0.80 0.27
N VAL A 73 7.73 -0.22 1.45
CA VAL A 73 7.04 1.03 1.73
C VAL A 73 8.06 1.99 2.29
N ALA A 74 8.18 3.17 1.70
CA ALA A 74 9.08 4.21 2.15
C ALA A 74 8.29 5.48 2.46
N ILE A 75 8.53 6.07 3.63
CA ILE A 75 7.89 7.30 4.09
C ILE A 75 8.92 8.40 4.09
N PHE A 76 8.62 9.47 3.37
CA PHE A 76 9.38 10.70 3.29
C PHE A 76 8.60 11.84 3.95
N ASP A 77 9.23 12.98 4.12
CA ASP A 77 8.58 14.13 4.73
C ASP A 77 7.42 14.68 3.89
N ASP A 78 7.45 14.46 2.56
CA ASP A 78 6.51 14.99 1.58
C ASP A 78 5.67 13.93 0.85
N ARG A 79 5.97 12.63 1.00
CA ARG A 79 5.30 11.55 0.27
C ARG A 79 5.49 10.19 0.92
N ILE A 80 4.67 9.26 0.51
CA ILE A 80 4.84 7.83 0.76
C ILE A 80 4.96 7.08 -0.57
N GLU A 81 5.88 6.15 -0.65
CA GLU A 81 6.13 5.32 -1.82
C GLU A 81 5.85 3.86 -1.51
N PHE A 82 4.95 3.24 -2.28
CA PHE A 82 4.71 1.80 -2.28
C PHE A 82 5.38 1.21 -3.51
N MET A 83 6.39 0.39 -3.30
CA MET A 83 7.18 -0.20 -4.38
C MET A 83 6.96 -1.70 -4.45
N ASN A 84 6.51 -2.15 -5.59
CA ASN A 84 6.30 -3.56 -5.86
C ASN A 84 7.14 -3.99 -7.08
N PRO A 85 7.95 -5.04 -6.97
CA PRO A 85 8.62 -5.59 -8.13
C PRO A 85 7.57 -6.17 -9.08
N GLY A 86 7.59 -5.71 -10.31
CA GLY A 86 6.63 -6.12 -11.34
C GLY A 86 6.61 -5.14 -12.51
N ALA A 87 5.74 -5.40 -13.43
CA ALA A 87 5.48 -4.55 -14.58
C ALA A 87 3.97 -4.36 -14.74
N PHE A 88 3.57 -3.29 -15.39
CA PHE A 88 2.20 -3.15 -15.85
C PHE A 88 1.86 -4.26 -16.85
N PRO A 89 0.60 -4.69 -16.93
CA PRO A 89 0.15 -5.63 -17.95
C PRO A 89 0.59 -5.18 -19.34
N MET A 90 0.99 -6.13 -20.17
CA MET A 90 1.46 -5.82 -21.54
C MET A 90 0.41 -4.98 -22.29
N GLY A 91 0.86 -3.88 -22.87
CA GLY A 91 0.00 -2.96 -23.63
C GLY A 91 -0.72 -1.90 -22.80
N THR A 92 -0.49 -1.84 -21.50
CA THR A 92 -1.09 -0.82 -20.63
C THR A 92 -0.04 0.20 -20.19
N SER A 93 -0.27 1.48 -20.45
CA SER A 93 0.54 2.55 -19.86
C SER A 93 0.03 2.97 -18.49
N PRO A 94 0.89 3.60 -17.64
CA PRO A 94 0.43 4.18 -16.37
C PRO A 94 -0.72 5.17 -16.53
N GLU A 95 -0.70 5.96 -17.61
CA GLU A 95 -1.75 6.94 -17.92
C GLU A 95 -3.08 6.29 -18.30
N GLU A 96 -3.01 5.21 -19.07
CA GLU A 96 -4.20 4.44 -19.46
C GLU A 96 -4.80 3.71 -18.28
N PHE A 97 -3.97 3.11 -17.44
CA PHE A 97 -4.39 2.48 -16.19
C PHE A 97 -5.05 3.47 -15.22
N ARG A 98 -4.57 4.72 -15.18
CA ARG A 98 -5.18 5.80 -14.40
C ARG A 98 -6.56 6.19 -14.88
N ARG A 99 -6.78 6.19 -16.21
CA ARG A 99 -8.07 6.54 -16.83
C ARG A 99 -9.09 5.41 -16.74
N HIS A 100 -8.62 4.19 -16.89
CA HIS A 100 -9.43 2.98 -16.92
C HIS A 100 -8.84 1.93 -15.97
N PRO A 101 -8.94 2.14 -14.65
CA PRO A 101 -8.44 1.18 -13.68
C PRO A 101 -9.26 -0.11 -13.80
N HIS A 102 -8.61 -1.16 -14.22
CA HIS A 102 -9.15 -2.51 -14.18
C HIS A 102 -8.28 -3.33 -13.24
N SER A 103 -8.91 -4.10 -12.41
CA SER A 103 -8.24 -4.93 -11.43
C SER A 103 -8.31 -6.38 -11.86
N GLU A 104 -7.24 -6.84 -12.50
CA GLU A 104 -6.98 -8.26 -12.61
C GLU A 104 -5.85 -8.59 -11.63
N PRO A 105 -6.16 -9.16 -10.47
CA PRO A 105 -5.12 -9.47 -9.49
C PRO A 105 -4.23 -10.59 -10.03
N ILE A 106 -2.92 -10.37 -9.99
CA ILE A 106 -1.92 -11.38 -10.34
C ILE A 106 -2.08 -12.63 -9.45
N ASN A 107 -2.55 -12.43 -8.22
CA ASN A 107 -2.75 -13.47 -7.23
C ASN A 107 -4.22 -13.56 -6.79
N GLU A 108 -5.06 -14.16 -7.59
CA GLU A 108 -6.51 -14.31 -7.33
C GLU A 108 -6.83 -14.97 -5.99
N LYS A 109 -6.04 -15.98 -5.59
CA LYS A 109 -6.23 -16.69 -4.32
C LYS A 109 -5.94 -15.79 -3.12
N ILE A 110 -4.90 -14.97 -3.21
CA ILE A 110 -4.53 -14.01 -2.17
C ILE A 110 -5.59 -12.94 -2.05
N ALA A 111 -5.99 -12.41 -3.16
CA ALA A 111 -7.05 -11.43 -3.23
C ALA A 111 -8.38 -11.97 -2.66
N GLY A 112 -8.73 -13.20 -3.03
CA GLY A 112 -9.89 -13.90 -2.48
C GLY A 112 -9.82 -14.13 -0.96
N ALA A 113 -8.63 -14.44 -0.44
CA ALA A 113 -8.42 -14.59 0.99
C ALA A 113 -8.59 -13.27 1.76
N LEU A 114 -8.07 -12.18 1.23
CA LEU A 114 -8.21 -10.83 1.80
C LEU A 114 -9.67 -10.37 1.79
N PHE A 115 -10.39 -10.63 0.71
CA PHE A 115 -11.82 -10.35 0.61
C PHE A 115 -12.64 -11.16 1.62
N LYS A 116 -12.44 -12.48 1.70
CA LYS A 116 -13.13 -13.36 2.65
C LYS A 116 -12.79 -13.04 4.10
N GLY A 117 -11.57 -12.55 4.35
CA GLY A 117 -11.14 -12.07 5.66
C GLY A 117 -11.71 -10.72 6.06
N GLY A 118 -12.56 -10.10 5.23
CA GLY A 118 -13.18 -8.80 5.50
C GLY A 118 -12.21 -7.62 5.47
N VAL A 119 -11.04 -7.81 4.88
CA VAL A 119 -9.97 -6.80 4.84
C VAL A 119 -10.03 -5.97 3.55
N ALA A 120 -10.55 -6.54 2.47
CA ALA A 120 -10.73 -5.88 1.18
C ALA A 120 -12.22 -5.68 0.88
N GLU A 121 -12.58 -4.48 0.45
CA GLU A 121 -13.95 -4.11 0.05
C GLU A 121 -14.10 -4.19 -1.48
N GLY A 122 -14.27 -5.37 -2.04
CA GLY A 122 -14.60 -5.53 -3.47
C GLY A 122 -13.49 -5.13 -4.46
N TRP A 123 -13.64 -5.57 -5.69
CA TRP A 123 -12.65 -5.41 -6.76
C TRP A 123 -12.83 -4.10 -7.55
N GLY A 124 -11.71 -3.46 -7.91
CA GLY A 124 -11.68 -2.41 -8.93
C GLY A 124 -12.02 -0.99 -8.48
N ARG A 125 -12.45 -0.77 -7.24
CA ARG A 125 -12.76 0.58 -6.72
C ARG A 125 -11.60 1.22 -5.97
N GLY A 126 -10.66 0.43 -5.50
CA GLY A 126 -9.61 0.88 -4.61
C GLY A 126 -8.65 1.90 -5.24
N ILE A 127 -8.26 1.68 -6.50
CA ILE A 127 -7.37 2.60 -7.21
C ILE A 127 -8.04 3.95 -7.44
N LEU A 128 -9.34 3.96 -7.78
CA LEU A 128 -10.09 5.22 -7.89
C LEU A 128 -10.11 5.98 -6.57
N ASN A 129 -10.23 5.28 -5.45
CA ASN A 129 -10.20 5.89 -4.12
C ASN A 129 -8.85 6.52 -3.82
N ILE A 130 -7.72 5.91 -4.25
CA ILE A 130 -6.39 6.48 -4.07
C ILE A 130 -6.24 7.80 -4.83
N PHE A 131 -6.78 7.90 -6.03
CA PHE A 131 -6.67 9.11 -6.85
C PHE A 131 -7.67 10.22 -6.51
N THR A 132 -8.66 9.94 -5.66
CA THR A 132 -9.71 10.91 -5.27
C THR A 132 -9.36 11.67 -4.00
N TYR A 133 -8.32 11.25 -3.28
CA TYR A 133 -7.78 11.89 -2.09
C TYR A 133 -6.48 12.62 -2.41
#